data_781b53f730836da943ff38afa55e5fed
#
_entry.id   781b53f730836da943ff38afa55e5fed
#
_cell.length_a   1.000
_cell.length_b   1.000
_cell.length_c   1.000
_cell.angle_alpha   90.00
_cell.angle_beta   90.00
_cell.angle_gamma   90.00
#
_symmetry.space_group_name_H-M   'P 1'
#
loop_
_entity.id
_entity.type
_entity.pdbx_description
1 polymer ?
#
loop_
_entity_poly.entity_id
_entity_poly.type
_entity_poly.pdbx_seq_one_letter_code
_entity_poly.pdbx_strand_id
1 'polypeptide(L)'
;MLLPKPYISVSQINLWYSDRKKYIDRYFLNLPEEPSIYMNFGKQFAEDTEAYIKDGIIMETFPDFYIDKIQSFKGCEAEKEISLSINDIQVKGFIDVWDVENNRVIDFKTSGKPWTMDTLKDSLQMKVYALAMFVNGESIPESQINWLGTKRSKDGLSFTGESHELNHTFEMEELLKAIVLIEQTCKEISENYKSFLHSFN
;
A
#
# COMPACT_ATOMS: atom_id res chain seq x y z
N MET A 1 -10.07 6.65 20.50
CA MET A 1 -8.60 6.89 20.54
C MET A 1 -8.29 8.21 19.86
N LEU A 2 -7.31 9.05 20.34
CA LEU A 2 -6.98 10.33 19.70
C LEU A 2 -5.79 10.15 18.76
N LEU A 3 -6.03 10.23 17.46
CA LEU A 3 -5.01 10.16 16.41
C LEU A 3 -4.86 11.53 15.72
N PRO A 4 -3.71 11.83 15.08
CA PRO A 4 -3.51 13.10 14.37
C PRO A 4 -4.42 13.25 13.13
N LYS A 5 -4.92 12.14 12.60
CA LYS A 5 -5.89 12.08 11.50
C LYS A 5 -7.10 11.23 11.92
N PRO A 6 -8.28 11.40 11.32
CA PRO A 6 -9.45 10.60 11.64
C PRO A 6 -9.38 9.12 11.21
N TYR A 7 -8.33 8.76 10.53
CA TYR A 7 -8.02 7.40 10.10
C TYR A 7 -6.52 7.14 10.13
N ILE A 8 -6.14 5.88 10.08
CA ILE A 8 -4.76 5.44 9.86
C ILE A 8 -4.65 4.65 8.56
N SER A 9 -3.52 4.74 7.86
CA SER A 9 -3.17 3.90 6.73
C SER A 9 -1.96 3.05 7.05
N VAL A 10 -1.74 1.98 6.29
CA VAL A 10 -0.54 1.15 6.46
C VAL A 10 0.73 1.95 6.23
N SER A 11 0.73 2.90 5.29
CA SER A 11 1.89 3.79 5.06
C SER A 11 2.20 4.66 6.28
N GLN A 12 1.20 5.09 7.04
CA GLN A 12 1.40 5.80 8.32
C GLN A 12 2.03 4.89 9.36
N ILE A 13 1.55 3.64 9.49
CA ILE A 13 2.11 2.65 10.42
C ILE A 13 3.58 2.36 10.07
N ASN A 14 3.85 2.09 8.79
CA ASN A 14 5.21 1.83 8.33
C ASN A 14 6.15 3.03 8.58
N LEU A 15 5.67 4.25 8.37
CA LEU A 15 6.45 5.45 8.64
C LEU A 15 6.73 5.63 10.14
N TRP A 16 5.77 5.29 11.02
CA TRP A 16 5.94 5.35 12.48
C TRP A 16 7.10 4.48 12.96
N TYR A 17 7.29 3.31 12.36
CA TYR A 17 8.39 2.41 12.72
C TYR A 17 9.70 2.70 11.99
N SER A 18 9.65 3.13 10.73
CA SER A 18 10.86 3.36 9.93
C SER A 18 11.49 4.72 10.18
N ASP A 19 10.69 5.77 10.41
CA ASP A 19 11.17 7.14 10.67
C ASP A 19 10.15 7.91 11.51
N ARG A 20 10.22 7.73 12.83
CA ARG A 20 9.33 8.39 13.80
C ARG A 20 9.40 9.91 13.72
N LYS A 21 10.60 10.47 13.50
CA LYS A 21 10.75 11.93 13.36
C LYS A 21 9.95 12.45 12.17
N LYS A 22 10.10 11.81 11.03
CA LYS A 22 9.37 12.15 9.81
C LYS A 22 7.85 11.99 9.97
N TYR A 23 7.41 10.97 10.73
CA TYR A 23 6.00 10.81 11.09
C TYR A 23 5.48 12.02 11.88
N ILE A 24 6.23 12.44 12.92
CA ILE A 24 5.89 13.60 13.76
C ILE A 24 5.85 14.88 12.93
N ASP A 25 6.89 15.13 12.13
CA ASP A 25 6.98 16.30 11.26
C ASP A 25 5.74 16.36 10.33
N ARG A 26 5.36 15.25 9.71
CA ARG A 26 4.25 15.19 8.76
C ARG A 26 2.86 15.23 9.40
N TYR A 27 2.64 14.47 10.48
CA TYR A 27 1.30 14.25 11.03
C TYR A 27 1.00 15.03 12.31
N PHE A 28 2.01 15.34 13.14
CA PHE A 28 1.81 16.15 14.34
C PHE A 28 1.98 17.64 14.01
N LEU A 29 3.02 17.99 13.26
CA LEU A 29 3.37 19.36 12.90
C LEU A 29 2.77 19.83 11.58
N ASN A 30 2.20 18.92 10.76
CA ASN A 30 1.69 19.18 9.40
C ASN A 30 2.72 19.85 8.49
N LEU A 31 4.01 19.52 8.63
CA LEU A 31 5.05 20.03 7.74
C LEU A 31 4.94 19.40 6.36
N PRO A 32 5.10 20.19 5.29
CA PRO A 32 5.10 19.65 3.94
C PRO A 32 6.29 18.71 3.71
N GLU A 33 6.06 17.68 2.93
CA GLU A 33 7.11 16.75 2.50
C GLU A 33 7.24 16.78 0.98
N GLU A 34 8.46 16.94 0.49
CA GLU A 34 8.74 16.75 -0.93
C GLU A 34 8.86 15.25 -1.23
N PRO A 35 8.08 14.74 -2.20
CA PRO A 35 8.14 13.34 -2.57
C PRO A 35 9.50 13.01 -3.19
N SER A 36 10.04 11.85 -2.82
CA SER A 36 11.28 11.36 -3.41
C SER A 36 11.09 10.96 -4.88
N ILE A 37 12.18 10.89 -5.64
CA ILE A 37 12.15 10.40 -7.02
C ILE A 37 11.53 9.01 -7.13
N TYR A 38 11.73 8.14 -6.13
CA TYR A 38 11.14 6.80 -6.08
C TYR A 38 9.63 6.84 -5.87
N MET A 39 9.15 7.74 -5.01
CA MET A 39 7.71 7.93 -4.78
C MET A 39 7.02 8.45 -6.04
N ASN A 40 7.62 9.46 -6.70
CA ASN A 40 7.07 10.01 -7.95
C ASN A 40 7.03 8.96 -9.05
N PHE A 41 8.08 8.14 -9.18
CA PHE A 41 8.15 7.09 -10.18
C PHE A 41 7.09 6.01 -9.94
N GLY A 42 6.94 5.54 -8.69
CA GLY A 42 5.91 4.56 -8.34
C GLY A 42 4.50 5.12 -8.53
N LYS A 43 4.28 6.39 -8.17
CA LYS A 43 3.00 7.06 -8.36
C LYS A 43 2.64 7.17 -9.84
N GLN A 44 3.57 7.58 -10.70
CA GLN A 44 3.34 7.64 -12.14
C GLN A 44 2.95 6.27 -12.71
N PHE A 45 3.65 5.20 -12.31
CA PHE A 45 3.32 3.86 -12.75
C PHE A 45 1.91 3.42 -12.29
N ALA A 46 1.52 3.76 -11.06
CA ALA A 46 0.18 3.47 -10.54
C ALA A 46 -0.91 4.23 -11.33
N GLU A 47 -0.69 5.53 -11.62
CA GLU A 47 -1.60 6.36 -12.43
C GLU A 47 -1.74 5.81 -13.86
N ASP A 48 -0.63 5.37 -14.48
CA ASP A 48 -0.64 4.77 -15.82
C ASP A 48 -1.40 3.43 -15.83
N THR A 49 -1.24 2.63 -14.77
CA THR A 49 -1.96 1.36 -14.58
C THR A 49 -3.46 1.60 -14.41
N GLU A 50 -3.83 2.57 -13.59
CA GLU A 50 -5.22 2.97 -13.36
C GLU A 50 -5.88 3.43 -14.67
N ALA A 51 -5.21 4.30 -15.45
CA ALA A 51 -5.70 4.80 -16.73
C ALA A 51 -5.96 3.66 -17.72
N TYR A 52 -5.07 2.65 -17.73
CA TYR A 52 -5.30 1.49 -18.59
C TYR A 52 -6.52 0.67 -18.14
N ILE A 53 -6.60 0.33 -16.86
CA ILE A 53 -7.67 -0.54 -16.35
C ILE A 53 -9.05 0.12 -16.50
N LYS A 54 -9.15 1.43 -16.22
CA LYS A 54 -10.41 2.19 -16.30
C LYS A 54 -10.80 2.53 -17.75
N ASP A 55 -9.85 3.03 -18.53
CA ASP A 55 -10.12 3.69 -19.80
C ASP A 55 -9.51 2.97 -21.02
N GLY A 56 -8.69 1.95 -20.81
CA GLY A 56 -7.96 1.23 -21.86
C GLY A 56 -6.82 2.04 -22.49
N ILE A 57 -6.35 3.09 -21.79
CA ILE A 57 -5.30 4.00 -22.30
C ILE A 57 -3.93 3.51 -21.87
N ILE A 58 -3.06 3.20 -22.82
CA ILE A 58 -1.64 2.94 -22.55
C ILE A 58 -0.88 4.26 -22.67
N MET A 59 -0.33 4.73 -21.55
CA MET A 59 0.47 5.95 -21.51
C MET A 59 1.87 5.71 -22.11
N GLU A 60 2.49 6.76 -22.67
CA GLU A 60 3.84 6.68 -23.24
C GLU A 60 4.92 6.31 -22.19
N THR A 61 4.64 6.60 -20.91
CA THR A 61 5.51 6.26 -19.77
C THR A 61 5.37 4.81 -19.33
N PHE A 62 4.35 4.09 -19.82
CA PHE A 62 4.12 2.70 -19.43
C PHE A 62 5.17 1.77 -20.06
N PRO A 63 5.77 0.83 -19.28
CA PRO A 63 6.85 -0.01 -19.77
C PRO A 63 6.36 -1.07 -20.78
N ASP A 64 6.91 -1.05 -21.99
CA ASP A 64 6.54 -1.96 -23.09
C ASP A 64 6.56 -3.44 -22.69
N PHE A 65 7.57 -3.85 -21.89
CA PHE A 65 7.72 -5.24 -21.45
C PHE A 65 6.59 -5.73 -20.53
N TYR A 66 5.74 -4.81 -20.04
CA TYR A 66 4.65 -5.13 -19.10
C TYR A 66 3.25 -4.97 -19.71
N ILE A 67 3.15 -4.57 -20.98
CA ILE A 67 1.87 -4.32 -21.69
C ILE A 67 0.98 -5.56 -21.70
N ASP A 68 1.50 -6.72 -22.08
CA ASP A 68 0.73 -7.96 -22.12
C ASP A 68 0.16 -8.33 -20.73
N LYS A 69 0.95 -8.05 -19.69
CA LYS A 69 0.52 -8.33 -18.31
C LYS A 69 -0.59 -7.39 -17.86
N ILE A 70 -0.46 -6.07 -18.10
CA ILE A 70 -1.50 -5.13 -17.68
C ILE A 70 -2.81 -5.39 -18.44
N GLN A 71 -2.76 -5.89 -19.68
CA GLN A 71 -3.93 -6.27 -20.45
C GLN A 71 -4.73 -7.40 -19.78
N SER A 72 -4.09 -8.27 -19.01
CA SER A 72 -4.78 -9.34 -18.27
C SER A 72 -5.66 -8.82 -17.13
N PHE A 73 -5.52 -7.56 -16.71
CA PHE A 73 -6.35 -6.91 -15.68
C PHE A 73 -7.53 -6.12 -16.25
N LYS A 74 -7.78 -6.24 -17.55
CA LYS A 74 -8.95 -5.60 -18.17
C LYS A 74 -10.25 -6.13 -17.55
N GLY A 75 -11.08 -5.23 -17.05
CA GLY A 75 -12.33 -5.57 -16.37
C GLY A 75 -12.21 -5.70 -14.86
N CYS A 76 -11.00 -5.65 -14.31
CA CYS A 76 -10.78 -5.50 -12.88
C CYS A 76 -11.15 -4.10 -12.38
N GLU A 77 -11.31 -3.94 -11.08
CA GLU A 77 -11.52 -2.63 -10.44
C GLU A 77 -10.16 -2.04 -10.03
N ALA A 78 -9.83 -0.84 -10.53
CA ALA A 78 -8.59 -0.14 -10.16
C ALA A 78 -8.84 0.85 -9.02
N GLU A 79 -7.81 1.07 -8.17
CA GLU A 79 -7.82 2.03 -7.06
C GLU A 79 -9.04 1.85 -6.13
N LYS A 80 -9.32 0.59 -5.78
CA LYS A 80 -10.45 0.27 -4.90
C LYS A 80 -10.21 0.79 -3.49
N GLU A 81 -11.01 1.79 -3.06
CA GLU A 81 -10.96 2.25 -1.66
C GLU A 81 -11.42 1.13 -0.72
N ILE A 82 -10.64 0.90 0.32
CA ILE A 82 -11.01 0.06 1.45
C ILE A 82 -11.15 0.90 2.71
N SER A 83 -12.12 0.55 3.53
CA SER A 83 -12.31 1.08 4.87
C SER A 83 -12.59 -0.09 5.83
N LEU A 84 -11.78 -0.18 6.88
CA LEU A 84 -11.88 -1.23 7.88
C LEU A 84 -11.97 -0.58 9.27
N SER A 85 -12.95 -0.99 10.06
CA SER A 85 -13.09 -0.57 11.46
C SER A 85 -12.52 -1.65 12.37
N ILE A 86 -11.47 -1.30 13.12
CA ILE A 86 -10.88 -2.15 14.16
C ILE A 86 -11.15 -1.45 15.49
N ASN A 87 -12.14 -1.92 16.24
CA ASN A 87 -12.67 -1.21 17.40
C ASN A 87 -13.01 0.26 17.05
N ASP A 88 -12.39 1.24 17.72
CA ASP A 88 -12.59 2.68 17.42
C ASP A 88 -11.58 3.25 16.39
N ILE A 89 -10.83 2.38 15.71
CA ILE A 89 -9.81 2.79 14.75
C ILE A 89 -10.36 2.62 13.34
N GLN A 90 -10.36 3.69 12.55
CA GLN A 90 -10.63 3.63 11.12
C GLN A 90 -9.32 3.42 10.36
N VAL A 91 -9.24 2.32 9.63
CA VAL A 91 -8.12 2.02 8.72
C VAL A 91 -8.57 2.25 7.29
N LYS A 92 -7.80 3.01 6.50
CA LYS A 92 -8.10 3.29 5.09
C LYS A 92 -6.92 2.96 4.20
N GLY A 93 -7.21 2.58 2.97
CA GLY A 93 -6.24 2.31 1.93
C GLY A 93 -6.90 2.18 0.57
N PHE A 94 -6.07 1.95 -0.45
CA PHE A 94 -6.50 1.70 -1.82
C PHE A 94 -5.78 0.45 -2.30
N ILE A 95 -6.55 -0.47 -2.89
CA ILE A 95 -6.04 -1.65 -3.58
C ILE A 95 -5.78 -1.23 -5.02
N ASP A 96 -4.56 -1.40 -5.51
CA ASP A 96 -4.20 -0.98 -6.86
C ASP A 96 -5.10 -1.66 -7.90
N VAL A 97 -5.33 -2.99 -7.75
CA VAL A 97 -6.25 -3.76 -8.60
C VAL A 97 -7.01 -4.80 -7.77
N TRP A 98 -8.33 -4.77 -7.87
CA TRP A 98 -9.23 -5.80 -7.35
C TRP A 98 -9.78 -6.65 -8.50
N ASP A 99 -9.34 -7.89 -8.58
CA ASP A 99 -9.82 -8.91 -9.50
C ASP A 99 -10.99 -9.67 -8.87
N VAL A 100 -12.19 -9.19 -9.15
CA VAL A 100 -13.44 -9.72 -8.57
C VAL A 100 -13.66 -11.17 -8.98
N GLU A 101 -13.39 -11.50 -10.24
CA GLU A 101 -13.67 -12.84 -10.80
C GLU A 101 -12.82 -13.93 -10.13
N ASN A 102 -11.57 -13.60 -9.82
CA ASN A 102 -10.63 -14.53 -9.20
C ASN A 102 -10.46 -14.33 -7.69
N ASN A 103 -11.23 -13.43 -7.07
CA ASN A 103 -11.13 -13.06 -5.66
C ASN A 103 -9.68 -12.76 -5.27
N ARG A 104 -9.05 -11.77 -5.94
CA ARG A 104 -7.63 -11.49 -5.79
C ARG A 104 -7.35 -10.00 -5.64
N VAL A 105 -6.58 -9.66 -4.59
CA VAL A 105 -6.04 -8.31 -4.38
C VAL A 105 -4.63 -8.23 -4.95
N ILE A 106 -4.35 -7.22 -5.77
CA ILE A 106 -3.10 -7.06 -6.49
C ILE A 106 -2.53 -5.70 -6.15
N ASP A 107 -1.23 -5.66 -5.86
CA ASP A 107 -0.49 -4.45 -5.55
C ASP A 107 0.82 -4.43 -6.34
N PHE A 108 1.14 -3.27 -6.91
CA PHE A 108 2.33 -3.07 -7.72
C PHE A 108 3.49 -2.51 -6.91
N LYS A 109 4.66 -3.07 -7.10
CA LYS A 109 5.88 -2.61 -6.43
C LYS A 109 6.99 -2.32 -7.44
N THR A 110 7.40 -1.06 -7.51
CA THR A 110 8.52 -0.63 -8.34
C THR A 110 9.73 -0.37 -7.43
N SER A 111 10.75 -1.22 -7.53
CA SER A 111 11.95 -1.09 -6.68
C SER A 111 13.18 -1.76 -7.30
N GLY A 112 14.37 -1.30 -6.90
CA GLY A 112 15.62 -1.92 -7.34
C GLY A 112 15.92 -3.26 -6.66
N LYS A 113 15.30 -3.54 -5.50
CA LYS A 113 15.42 -4.82 -4.81
C LYS A 113 14.17 -5.65 -5.07
N PRO A 114 14.31 -6.90 -5.57
CA PRO A 114 13.18 -7.78 -5.79
C PRO A 114 12.41 -8.06 -4.50
N TRP A 115 11.09 -8.11 -4.62
CA TRP A 115 10.24 -8.66 -3.58
C TRP A 115 10.41 -10.18 -3.52
N THR A 116 10.27 -10.74 -2.33
CA THR A 116 10.35 -12.16 -2.07
C THR A 116 9.05 -12.65 -1.43
N MET A 117 8.88 -13.98 -1.38
CA MET A 117 7.73 -14.57 -0.70
C MET A 117 7.69 -14.16 0.79
N ASP A 118 8.85 -14.08 1.45
CA ASP A 118 8.92 -13.63 2.85
C ASP A 118 8.47 -12.17 2.97
N THR A 119 8.89 -11.30 2.04
CA THR A 119 8.46 -9.89 2.03
C THR A 119 6.94 -9.77 1.84
N LEU A 120 6.34 -10.61 0.96
CA LEU A 120 4.89 -10.64 0.79
C LEU A 120 4.18 -11.11 2.06
N LYS A 121 4.64 -12.21 2.67
CA LYS A 121 4.06 -12.75 3.91
C LYS A 121 4.17 -11.78 5.08
N ASP A 122 5.22 -10.97 5.13
CA ASP A 122 5.41 -9.95 6.18
C ASP A 122 4.65 -8.64 5.88
N SER A 123 4.11 -8.48 4.67
CA SER A 123 3.45 -7.25 4.25
C SER A 123 2.17 -6.96 5.06
N LEU A 124 2.22 -5.95 5.92
CA LEU A 124 1.03 -5.45 6.63
C LEU A 124 -0.01 -4.91 5.63
N GLN A 125 0.41 -4.32 4.52
CA GLN A 125 -0.48 -3.77 3.50
C GLN A 125 -1.36 -4.87 2.90
N MET A 126 -0.76 -5.99 2.48
CA MET A 126 -1.51 -7.09 1.87
C MET A 126 -2.43 -7.77 2.88
N LYS A 127 -1.99 -7.92 4.15
CA LYS A 127 -2.85 -8.42 5.23
C LYS A 127 -4.06 -7.51 5.48
N VAL A 128 -3.87 -6.20 5.47
CA VAL A 128 -4.96 -5.23 5.64
C VAL A 128 -5.94 -5.28 4.48
N TYR A 129 -5.45 -5.40 3.25
CA TYR A 129 -6.30 -5.54 2.07
C TYR A 129 -7.13 -6.83 2.14
N ALA A 130 -6.49 -7.96 2.39
CA ALA A 130 -7.18 -9.24 2.54
C ALA A 130 -8.23 -9.22 3.66
N LEU A 131 -7.88 -8.63 4.82
CA LEU A 131 -8.80 -8.48 5.94
C LEU A 131 -9.99 -7.57 5.60
N ALA A 132 -9.76 -6.46 4.92
CA ALA A 132 -10.82 -5.54 4.54
C ALA A 132 -11.82 -6.21 3.58
N MET A 133 -11.34 -6.97 2.60
CA MET A 133 -12.21 -7.71 1.69
C MET A 133 -13.01 -8.79 2.43
N PHE A 134 -12.36 -9.53 3.32
CA PHE A 134 -13.04 -10.55 4.16
C PHE A 134 -14.14 -9.95 5.04
N VAL A 135 -13.87 -8.83 5.70
CA VAL A 135 -14.87 -8.14 6.55
C VAL A 135 -16.03 -7.59 5.71
N ASN A 136 -15.80 -7.22 4.47
CA ASN A 136 -16.83 -6.75 3.54
C ASN A 136 -17.67 -7.88 2.90
N GLY A 137 -17.45 -9.13 3.31
CA GLY A 137 -18.28 -10.28 2.92
C GLY A 137 -17.68 -11.17 1.83
N GLU A 138 -16.47 -10.88 1.38
CA GLU A 138 -15.73 -11.77 0.49
C GLU A 138 -15.10 -12.94 1.27
N SER A 139 -14.71 -14.01 0.59
CA SER A 139 -13.75 -14.94 1.17
C SER A 139 -12.37 -14.26 1.28
N ILE A 140 -11.46 -14.79 2.10
CA ILE A 140 -10.08 -14.25 2.16
C ILE A 140 -9.49 -14.33 0.74
N PRO A 141 -9.12 -13.19 0.12
CA PRO A 141 -8.63 -13.19 -1.24
C PRO A 141 -7.19 -13.70 -1.35
N GLU A 142 -6.82 -14.18 -2.52
CA GLU A 142 -5.42 -14.32 -2.88
C GLU A 142 -4.78 -12.93 -2.93
N SER A 143 -3.62 -12.78 -2.32
CA SER A 143 -2.83 -11.56 -2.31
C SER A 143 -1.68 -11.70 -3.30
N GLN A 144 -1.64 -10.82 -4.30
CA GLN A 144 -0.62 -10.82 -5.35
C GLN A 144 0.21 -9.55 -5.30
N ILE A 145 1.53 -9.71 -5.32
CA ILE A 145 2.47 -8.62 -5.60
C ILE A 145 3.00 -8.78 -7.02
N ASN A 146 2.88 -7.72 -7.79
CA ASN A 146 3.56 -7.58 -9.09
C ASN A 146 4.76 -6.66 -8.90
N TRP A 147 5.95 -7.24 -8.84
CA TRP A 147 7.17 -6.47 -8.73
C TRP A 147 7.76 -6.17 -10.11
N LEU A 148 8.14 -4.90 -10.32
CA LEU A 148 8.86 -4.42 -11.50
C LEU A 148 10.19 -3.82 -11.06
N GLY A 149 11.27 -4.32 -11.64
CA GLY A 149 12.63 -3.90 -11.34
C GLY A 149 12.92 -2.48 -11.82
N THR A 150 13.53 -1.67 -10.95
CA THR A 150 13.98 -0.31 -11.29
C THR A 150 15.47 -0.13 -11.04
N LYS A 151 16.10 0.76 -11.79
CA LYS A 151 17.50 1.16 -11.60
C LYS A 151 17.61 2.68 -11.64
N ARG A 152 18.54 3.21 -10.85
CA ARG A 152 18.91 4.63 -10.88
C ARG A 152 20.07 4.85 -11.83
N SER A 153 19.93 5.86 -12.67
CA SER A 153 20.99 6.37 -13.56
C SER A 153 21.22 7.87 -13.30
N LYS A 154 22.08 8.50 -14.10
CA LYS A 154 22.27 9.96 -14.07
C LYS A 154 21.03 10.71 -14.53
N ASP A 155 20.24 10.11 -15.39
CA ASP A 155 19.03 10.70 -15.99
C ASP A 155 17.76 10.45 -15.18
N GLY A 156 17.87 9.73 -14.05
CA GLY A 156 16.74 9.44 -13.15
C GLY A 156 16.53 7.95 -12.89
N LEU A 157 15.27 7.55 -12.66
CA LEU A 157 14.86 6.16 -12.52
C LEU A 157 14.32 5.62 -13.85
N SER A 158 14.61 4.36 -14.13
CA SER A 158 14.07 3.63 -15.27
C SER A 158 13.80 2.18 -14.88
N PHE A 159 12.90 1.50 -15.59
CA PHE A 159 12.68 0.07 -15.45
C PHE A 159 13.90 -0.73 -15.95
N THR A 160 14.15 -1.90 -15.34
CA THR A 160 15.21 -2.83 -15.77
C THR A 160 14.77 -3.78 -16.88
N GLY A 161 13.46 -3.92 -17.08
CA GLY A 161 12.85 -4.97 -17.92
C GLY A 161 12.54 -6.26 -17.15
N GLU A 162 12.88 -6.32 -15.88
CA GLU A 162 12.61 -7.48 -15.01
C GLU A 162 11.28 -7.30 -14.28
N SER A 163 10.50 -8.37 -14.19
CA SER A 163 9.29 -8.43 -13.37
C SER A 163 9.03 -9.85 -12.89
N HIS A 164 8.33 -9.99 -11.76
CA HIS A 164 7.80 -11.26 -11.32
C HIS A 164 6.56 -11.07 -10.44
N GLU A 165 5.83 -12.15 -10.27
CA GLU A 165 4.62 -12.21 -9.47
C GLU A 165 4.85 -13.10 -8.25
N LEU A 166 4.26 -12.71 -7.14
CA LEU A 166 4.24 -13.47 -5.90
C LEU A 166 2.79 -13.56 -5.44
N ASN A 167 2.33 -14.77 -5.15
CA ASN A 167 0.96 -15.03 -4.71
C ASN A 167 0.96 -15.71 -3.35
N HIS A 168 0.05 -15.29 -2.47
CA HIS A 168 -0.14 -15.89 -1.15
C HIS A 168 -1.57 -15.66 -0.65
N THR A 169 -2.19 -16.68 -0.07
CA THR A 169 -3.44 -16.52 0.67
C THR A 169 -3.12 -16.59 2.15
N PHE A 170 -3.45 -15.50 2.87
CA PHE A 170 -3.19 -15.42 4.31
C PHE A 170 -4.15 -16.30 5.10
N GLU A 171 -3.63 -16.93 6.14
CA GLU A 171 -4.45 -17.60 7.13
C GLU A 171 -5.08 -16.58 8.10
N MET A 172 -6.25 -16.91 8.66
CA MET A 172 -6.94 -16.03 9.61
C MET A 172 -6.06 -15.60 10.79
N GLU A 173 -5.20 -16.49 11.27
CA GLU A 173 -4.24 -16.17 12.35
C GLU A 173 -3.28 -15.04 11.97
N GLU A 174 -2.81 -14.99 10.72
CA GLU A 174 -1.92 -13.94 10.24
C GLU A 174 -2.64 -12.60 10.15
N LEU A 175 -3.93 -12.60 9.74
CA LEU A 175 -4.78 -11.42 9.70
C LEU A 175 -5.10 -10.89 11.11
N LEU A 176 -5.35 -11.77 12.07
CA LEU A 176 -5.57 -11.38 13.47
C LEU A 176 -4.31 -10.75 14.09
N LYS A 177 -3.12 -11.25 13.77
CA LYS A 177 -1.85 -10.63 14.19
C LYS A 177 -1.69 -9.21 13.63
N ALA A 178 -2.15 -8.97 12.39
CA ALA A 178 -2.14 -7.63 11.80
C ALA A 178 -3.07 -6.67 12.56
N ILE A 179 -4.27 -7.13 12.99
CA ILE A 179 -5.18 -6.34 13.84
C ILE A 179 -4.47 -5.91 15.13
N VAL A 180 -3.86 -6.86 15.84
CA VAL A 180 -3.15 -6.58 17.11
C VAL A 180 -2.03 -5.55 16.89
N LEU A 181 -1.25 -5.68 15.81
CA LEU A 181 -0.19 -4.73 15.47
C LEU A 181 -0.75 -3.32 15.23
N ILE A 182 -1.85 -3.21 14.49
CA ILE A 182 -2.51 -1.92 14.20
C ILE A 182 -2.98 -1.27 15.50
N GLU A 183 -3.65 -2.01 16.37
CA GLU A 183 -4.15 -1.51 17.65
C GLU A 183 -3.02 -1.01 18.57
N GLN A 184 -1.95 -1.80 18.70
CA GLN A 184 -0.78 -1.44 19.49
C GLN A 184 -0.11 -0.18 18.95
N THR A 185 0.07 -0.10 17.64
CA THR A 185 0.67 1.07 16.97
C THR A 185 -0.18 2.33 17.17
N CYS A 186 -1.49 2.21 16.98
CA CYS A 186 -2.40 3.34 17.16
C CYS A 186 -2.43 3.82 18.62
N LYS A 187 -2.35 2.92 19.58
CA LYS A 187 -2.22 3.27 21.01
C LYS A 187 -0.93 4.06 21.27
N GLU A 188 0.19 3.57 20.77
CA GLU A 188 1.49 4.25 20.89
C GLU A 188 1.48 5.64 20.25
N ILE A 189 0.95 5.77 19.02
CA ILE A 189 0.78 7.05 18.35
C ILE A 189 -0.09 8.00 19.18
N SER A 190 -1.23 7.50 19.69
CA SER A 190 -2.17 8.28 20.48
C SER A 190 -1.55 8.84 21.76
N GLU A 191 -0.76 8.04 22.48
CA GLU A 191 -0.07 8.44 23.69
C GLU A 191 0.98 9.53 23.39
N ASN A 192 1.78 9.34 22.33
CA ASN A 192 2.76 10.33 21.89
C ASN A 192 2.10 11.63 21.43
N TYR A 193 0.99 11.55 20.68
CA TYR A 193 0.27 12.73 20.21
C TYR A 193 -0.36 13.52 21.34
N LYS A 194 -0.94 12.87 22.35
CA LYS A 194 -1.44 13.53 23.56
C LYS A 194 -0.32 14.26 24.30
N SER A 195 0.83 13.60 24.50
CA SER A 195 2.01 14.21 25.14
C SER A 195 2.51 15.43 24.37
N PHE A 196 2.56 15.33 23.03
CA PHE A 196 2.88 16.44 22.15
C PHE A 196 1.93 17.63 22.35
N LEU A 197 0.61 17.39 22.32
CA LEU A 197 -0.37 18.47 22.52
C LEU A 197 -0.27 19.13 23.91
N HIS A 198 0.04 18.37 24.97
CA HIS A 198 0.22 18.91 26.32
C HIS A 198 1.49 19.77 26.44
N SER A 199 2.48 19.61 25.57
CA SER A 199 3.70 20.44 25.62
C SER A 199 3.48 21.88 25.12
N PHE A 200 2.31 22.20 24.55
CA PHE A 200 1.93 23.55 24.12
C PHE A 200 0.92 24.25 25.05
N ASN A 201 0.48 23.57 26.11
CA ASN A 201 -0.40 24.12 27.15
C ASN A 201 0.40 24.35 28.43
#